data_48a8b175d892ff42dfdc182cff1d2b0a
#
_entry.id   48a8b175d892ff42dfdc182cff1d2b0a
#
_cell.length_a   1.000
_cell.length_b   1.000
_cell.length_c   1.000
_cell.angle_alpha   90.00
_cell.angle_beta   90.00
_cell.angle_gamma   90.00
#
_symmetry.space_group_name_H-M   'P 1'
#
loop_
_entity.id
_entity.type
_entity.pdbx_description
1 polymer ?
#
loop_
_entity_poly.entity_id
_entity_poly.type
_entity_poly.pdbx_seq_one_letter_code
_entity_poly.pdbx_strand_id
1 'polypeptide(L)'
;QRGEGIGKEDFEILGELPKKNIYTGLGVERLAMLLQGVENFYETDQVRPVLDAASKLSGKKYHGSESPEDPGYEDDVRMRVVADHIRSSLMLIADGVTPSNEGRGYILRRLMRRAIRAMRLLGVTEPCLPILFPASRDAMAGAFPYVADDFERISRIAYAEEKAFLHTIETGTERLEEAVATAKKDGSNSVSGAEAFALHDTYGFPIDLTLEMAAEAGVKVDEKAFRELMAEQRHRAQADAKAKKGSFADLSELRKLVDERGSIFTGYTELRTETHLR
;
A
#
# COMPACT_ATOMS: atom_id res chain seq x y z
N GLN A 1 5.99 -10.48 -30.15
CA GLN A 1 5.37 -10.99 -28.93
C GLN A 1 4.02 -11.59 -29.28
N ARG A 2 3.72 -12.80 -28.80
CA ARG A 2 2.45 -13.51 -29.02
C ARG A 2 1.97 -14.07 -27.68
N GLY A 3 0.69 -13.91 -27.37
CA GLY A 3 0.06 -14.38 -26.13
C GLY A 3 -1.06 -13.45 -25.69
N GLU A 4 -1.92 -13.96 -24.82
CA GLU A 4 -3.01 -13.23 -24.16
C GLU A 4 -2.81 -13.35 -22.65
N GLY A 5 -2.54 -12.23 -21.96
CA GLY A 5 -2.32 -12.22 -20.53
C GLY A 5 -1.80 -10.87 -20.02
N ILE A 6 -1.48 -10.81 -18.72
CA ILE A 6 -1.01 -9.61 -18.03
C ILE A 6 0.45 -9.78 -17.57
N GLY A 7 0.91 -11.02 -17.33
CA GLY A 7 2.27 -11.35 -16.89
C GLY A 7 3.26 -11.46 -18.04
N LYS A 8 4.54 -11.27 -17.76
CA LYS A 8 5.60 -11.46 -18.78
C LYS A 8 5.68 -12.91 -19.26
N GLU A 9 5.34 -13.85 -18.42
CA GLU A 9 5.28 -15.28 -18.65
C GLU A 9 4.16 -15.71 -19.63
N ASP A 10 3.16 -14.84 -19.78
CA ASP A 10 2.03 -15.09 -20.68
C ASP A 10 2.35 -14.77 -22.14
N PHE A 11 3.57 -14.28 -22.43
CA PHE A 11 3.96 -13.83 -23.75
C PHE A 11 5.21 -14.56 -24.27
N GLU A 12 5.12 -15.08 -25.49
CA GLU A 12 6.27 -15.59 -26.25
C GLU A 12 7.01 -14.44 -26.94
N ILE A 13 8.32 -14.36 -26.75
CA ILE A 13 9.17 -13.38 -27.45
C ILE A 13 9.56 -13.99 -28.82
N LEU A 14 9.02 -13.43 -29.90
CA LEU A 14 9.25 -13.91 -31.25
C LEU A 14 10.56 -13.43 -31.87
N GLY A 15 11.19 -12.41 -31.31
CA GLY A 15 12.44 -11.83 -31.79
C GLY A 15 12.73 -10.45 -31.19
N GLU A 16 13.85 -9.86 -31.57
CA GLU A 16 14.22 -8.51 -31.18
C GLU A 16 13.35 -7.45 -31.88
N LEU A 17 13.27 -6.26 -31.28
CA LEU A 17 12.62 -5.12 -31.90
C LEU A 17 13.38 -4.68 -33.18
N PRO A 18 12.68 -4.28 -34.26
CA PRO A 18 13.32 -3.78 -35.49
C PRO A 18 14.22 -2.58 -35.24
N LYS A 19 13.91 -1.76 -34.24
CA LYS A 19 14.75 -0.67 -33.76
C LYS A 19 15.07 -0.91 -32.30
N LYS A 20 16.34 -0.91 -31.92
CA LYS A 20 16.77 -1.00 -30.53
C LYS A 20 16.45 0.29 -29.82
N ASN A 21 15.77 0.17 -28.69
CA ASN A 21 15.47 1.29 -27.82
C ASN A 21 16.54 1.37 -26.72
N ILE A 22 16.93 2.60 -26.39
CA ILE A 22 17.76 2.88 -25.21
C ILE A 22 16.81 3.43 -24.15
N TYR A 23 16.82 2.79 -23.01
CA TYR A 23 16.10 3.26 -21.83
C TYR A 23 17.10 3.68 -20.77
N THR A 24 16.95 4.91 -20.27
CA THR A 24 17.70 5.42 -19.13
C THR A 24 16.72 5.89 -18.08
N GLY A 25 17.04 5.63 -16.81
CA GLY A 25 16.21 6.06 -15.69
C GLY A 25 17.10 6.46 -14.51
N LEU A 26 16.68 7.51 -13.80
CA LEU A 26 17.34 7.99 -12.60
C LEU A 26 16.27 8.31 -11.55
N GLY A 27 16.48 7.87 -10.32
CA GLY A 27 15.60 8.24 -9.19
C GLY A 27 15.79 9.71 -8.82
N VAL A 28 14.69 10.47 -8.82
CA VAL A 28 14.71 11.90 -8.50
C VAL A 28 15.27 12.13 -7.09
N GLU A 29 14.86 11.32 -6.13
CA GLU A 29 15.32 11.40 -4.73
C GLU A 29 16.83 11.16 -4.61
N ARG A 30 17.38 10.21 -5.39
CA ARG A 30 18.83 9.95 -5.40
C ARG A 30 19.61 11.11 -6.00
N LEU A 31 19.07 11.72 -7.06
CA LEU A 31 19.68 12.92 -7.65
C LEU A 31 19.59 14.10 -6.68
N ALA A 32 18.44 14.31 -6.03
CA ALA A 32 18.27 15.35 -5.02
C ALA A 32 19.24 15.18 -3.85
N MET A 33 19.43 13.96 -3.36
CA MET A 33 20.41 13.62 -2.32
C MET A 33 21.82 14.09 -2.71
N LEU A 34 22.27 13.79 -3.93
CA LEU A 34 23.59 14.19 -4.42
C LEU A 34 23.71 15.71 -4.55
N LEU A 35 22.69 16.39 -5.09
CA LEU A 35 22.69 17.83 -5.30
C LEU A 35 22.60 18.62 -3.98
N GLN A 36 21.91 18.07 -2.98
CA GLN A 36 21.80 18.68 -1.65
C GLN A 36 22.98 18.33 -0.73
N GLY A 37 23.84 17.39 -1.14
CA GLY A 37 25.02 16.99 -0.38
C GLY A 37 24.69 16.31 0.95
N VAL A 38 23.55 15.58 1.01
CA VAL A 38 23.13 14.82 2.18
C VAL A 38 23.53 13.33 2.03
N GLU A 39 23.71 12.63 3.17
CA GLU A 39 24.22 11.27 3.16
C GLU A 39 23.20 10.23 2.68
N ASN A 40 21.91 10.48 2.95
CA ASN A 40 20.84 9.61 2.48
C ASN A 40 19.62 10.40 2.00
N PHE A 41 18.75 9.77 1.20
CA PHE A 41 17.61 10.48 0.60
C PHE A 41 16.52 10.88 1.61
N TYR A 42 16.51 10.28 2.81
CA TYR A 42 15.60 10.67 3.88
C TYR A 42 15.90 12.04 4.46
N GLU A 43 17.10 12.57 4.23
CA GLU A 43 17.55 13.89 4.67
C GLU A 43 17.27 14.99 3.65
N THR A 44 16.77 14.62 2.45
CA THR A 44 16.37 15.59 1.44
C THR A 44 15.19 16.46 1.90
N ASP A 45 15.10 17.67 1.35
CA ASP A 45 14.05 18.65 1.64
C ASP A 45 12.62 18.13 1.45
N GLN A 46 12.44 17.12 0.58
CA GLN A 46 11.14 16.51 0.32
C GLN A 46 10.73 15.43 1.32
N VAL A 47 11.69 14.80 1.99
CA VAL A 47 11.42 13.67 2.91
C VAL A 47 11.62 14.07 4.36
N ARG A 48 12.63 14.89 4.65
CA ARG A 48 12.98 15.33 6.00
C ARG A 48 11.82 15.94 6.79
N PRO A 49 10.90 16.74 6.23
CA PRO A 49 9.78 17.29 6.97
C PRO A 49 8.87 16.23 7.62
N VAL A 50 8.70 15.06 6.97
CA VAL A 50 7.90 13.97 7.54
C VAL A 50 8.67 13.26 8.66
N LEU A 51 9.98 13.09 8.52
CA LEU A 51 10.84 12.57 9.59
C LEU A 51 10.80 13.49 10.82
N ASP A 52 10.92 14.78 10.62
CA ASP A 52 10.89 15.77 11.71
C ASP A 52 9.53 15.78 12.41
N ALA A 53 8.44 15.63 11.66
CA ALA A 53 7.09 15.49 12.22
C ALA A 53 6.95 14.20 13.04
N ALA A 54 7.46 13.06 12.55
CA ALA A 54 7.46 11.80 13.26
C ALA A 54 8.32 11.84 14.54
N SER A 55 9.50 12.46 14.45
CA SER A 55 10.41 12.69 15.59
C SER A 55 9.75 13.55 16.68
N LYS A 56 9.13 14.66 16.28
CA LYS A 56 8.42 15.55 17.20
C LYS A 56 7.23 14.86 17.87
N LEU A 57 6.47 14.08 17.10
CA LEU A 57 5.28 13.39 17.60
C LEU A 57 5.64 12.26 18.58
N SER A 58 6.72 11.53 18.32
CA SER A 58 7.19 10.43 19.17
C SER A 58 8.07 10.89 20.33
N GLY A 59 8.57 12.13 20.31
CA GLY A 59 9.58 12.62 21.26
C GLY A 59 10.95 11.97 21.10
N LYS A 60 11.17 11.18 20.05
CA LYS A 60 12.43 10.49 19.74
C LYS A 60 13.19 11.24 18.66
N LYS A 61 14.52 11.23 18.75
CA LYS A 61 15.38 11.89 17.77
C LYS A 61 15.78 10.92 16.65
N TYR A 62 15.72 11.38 15.41
CA TYR A 62 16.33 10.68 14.26
C TYR A 62 17.85 10.93 14.25
N HIS A 63 18.64 9.88 14.21
CA HIS A 63 20.12 9.96 14.30
C HIS A 63 20.81 9.71 12.95
N GLY A 64 20.08 9.13 11.97
CA GLY A 64 20.68 8.73 10.69
C GLY A 64 21.48 7.44 10.77
N SER A 65 21.23 6.61 11.79
CA SER A 65 21.97 5.35 12.03
C SER A 65 21.90 4.42 10.80
N GLU A 66 23.03 3.84 10.41
CA GLU A 66 23.14 2.95 9.24
C GLU A 66 23.35 1.48 9.62
N SER A 67 23.95 1.24 10.79
CA SER A 67 24.25 -0.09 11.28
C SER A 67 23.30 -0.54 12.39
N PRO A 68 22.89 -1.82 12.43
CA PRO A 68 22.11 -2.38 13.53
C PRO A 68 22.76 -2.23 14.92
N GLU A 69 24.08 -2.07 14.98
CA GLU A 69 24.82 -1.85 16.21
C GLU A 69 24.73 -0.40 16.72
N ASP A 70 24.25 0.53 15.88
CA ASP A 70 24.16 1.94 16.26
C ASP A 70 23.04 2.17 17.27
N PRO A 71 23.26 2.99 18.30
CA PRO A 71 22.19 3.40 19.21
C PRO A 71 21.06 4.10 18.47
N GLY A 72 19.83 3.62 18.66
CA GLY A 72 18.64 4.22 18.01
C GLY A 72 18.36 3.71 16.60
N TYR A 73 19.13 2.78 16.06
CA TYR A 73 18.94 2.23 14.71
C TYR A 73 17.51 1.77 14.44
N GLU A 74 16.91 1.01 15.36
CA GLU A 74 15.53 0.54 15.19
C GLU A 74 14.51 1.68 15.10
N ASP A 75 14.68 2.73 15.91
CA ASP A 75 13.82 3.89 15.87
C ASP A 75 14.01 4.68 14.57
N ASP A 76 15.23 4.80 14.09
CA ASP A 76 15.54 5.41 12.80
C ASP A 76 14.95 4.62 11.63
N VAL A 77 15.01 3.29 11.66
CA VAL A 77 14.36 2.43 10.65
C VAL A 77 12.85 2.64 10.66
N ARG A 78 12.21 2.70 11.83
CA ARG A 78 10.78 2.98 11.96
C ARG A 78 10.41 4.35 11.39
N MET A 79 11.21 5.38 11.68
CA MET A 79 11.00 6.74 11.14
C MET A 79 11.17 6.79 9.62
N ARG A 80 12.13 6.06 9.05
CA ARG A 80 12.30 5.91 7.59
C ARG A 80 11.08 5.26 6.95
N VAL A 81 10.57 4.19 7.56
CA VAL A 81 9.33 3.54 7.12
C VAL A 81 8.15 4.53 7.12
N VAL A 82 8.02 5.33 8.18
CA VAL A 82 6.97 6.37 8.26
C VAL A 82 7.12 7.36 7.12
N ALA A 83 8.30 7.94 6.93
CA ALA A 83 8.53 8.97 5.92
C ALA A 83 8.25 8.47 4.50
N ASP A 84 8.74 7.28 4.15
CA ASP A 84 8.53 6.66 2.85
C ASP A 84 7.06 6.34 2.60
N HIS A 85 6.40 5.70 3.56
CA HIS A 85 5.04 5.21 3.40
C HIS A 85 3.99 6.32 3.44
N ILE A 86 4.19 7.36 4.26
CA ILE A 86 3.28 8.52 4.31
C ILE A 86 3.31 9.28 2.98
N ARG A 87 4.51 9.56 2.45
CA ARG A 87 4.67 10.23 1.16
C ARG A 87 4.03 9.43 0.03
N SER A 88 4.34 8.14 -0.05
CA SER A 88 3.77 7.25 -1.06
C SER A 88 2.25 7.15 -0.94
N SER A 89 1.71 7.06 0.28
CA SER A 89 0.27 7.00 0.51
C SER A 89 -0.44 8.28 0.10
N LEU A 90 0.13 9.45 0.41
CA LEU A 90 -0.38 10.74 0.01
C LEU A 90 -0.55 10.82 -1.51
N MET A 91 0.49 10.47 -2.27
CA MET A 91 0.49 10.50 -3.72
C MET A 91 -0.49 9.49 -4.32
N LEU A 92 -0.53 8.26 -3.80
CA LEU A 92 -1.48 7.25 -4.27
C LEU A 92 -2.94 7.70 -4.08
N ILE A 93 -3.27 8.33 -2.95
CA ILE A 93 -4.63 8.84 -2.72
C ILE A 93 -4.90 10.04 -3.64
N ALA A 94 -3.95 10.93 -3.83
CA ALA A 94 -4.06 12.05 -4.75
C ALA A 94 -4.37 11.57 -6.18
N ASP A 95 -3.71 10.50 -6.62
CA ASP A 95 -3.92 9.86 -7.93
C ASP A 95 -5.20 8.98 -7.98
N GLY A 96 -6.08 9.07 -6.97
CA GLY A 96 -7.40 8.44 -6.98
C GLY A 96 -7.42 7.00 -6.46
N VAL A 97 -6.34 6.47 -5.89
CA VAL A 97 -6.37 5.15 -5.24
C VAL A 97 -7.04 5.27 -3.88
N THR A 98 -7.95 4.35 -3.57
CA THR A 98 -8.58 4.24 -2.25
C THR A 98 -8.17 2.94 -1.55
N PRO A 99 -8.04 2.92 -0.20
CA PRO A 99 -7.71 1.71 0.53
C PRO A 99 -8.74 0.61 0.28
N SER A 100 -8.28 -0.59 -0.05
CA SER A 100 -9.14 -1.75 -0.31
C SER A 100 -8.44 -3.06 0.05
N ASN A 101 -9.13 -4.19 -0.12
CA ASN A 101 -8.57 -5.51 0.17
C ASN A 101 -7.86 -6.15 -1.04
N GLU A 102 -7.91 -5.52 -2.21
CA GLU A 102 -7.34 -6.07 -3.44
C GLU A 102 -6.65 -5.00 -4.29
N GLY A 103 -5.79 -5.44 -5.20
CA GLY A 103 -5.15 -4.60 -6.20
C GLY A 103 -4.33 -3.45 -5.60
N ARG A 104 -4.38 -2.29 -6.25
CA ARG A 104 -3.63 -1.09 -5.82
C ARG A 104 -4.06 -0.56 -4.46
N GLY A 105 -5.35 -0.66 -4.14
CA GLY A 105 -5.88 -0.23 -2.85
C GLY A 105 -5.38 -1.07 -1.68
N TYR A 106 -5.11 -2.37 -1.89
CA TYR A 106 -4.45 -3.21 -0.89
C TYR A 106 -3.03 -2.72 -0.59
N ILE A 107 -2.26 -2.36 -1.62
CA ILE A 107 -0.90 -1.83 -1.43
C ILE A 107 -0.95 -0.52 -0.62
N LEU A 108 -1.84 0.40 -0.98
CA LEU A 108 -2.04 1.64 -0.23
C LEU A 108 -2.38 1.38 1.23
N ARG A 109 -3.36 0.51 1.49
CA ARG A 109 -3.77 0.13 2.85
C ARG A 109 -2.60 -0.43 3.65
N ARG A 110 -1.80 -1.32 3.05
CA ARG A 110 -0.61 -1.91 3.66
C ARG A 110 0.43 -0.85 4.05
N LEU A 111 0.73 0.09 3.15
CA LEU A 111 1.68 1.18 3.42
C LEU A 111 1.21 2.02 4.60
N MET A 112 -0.05 2.47 4.59
CA MET A 112 -0.61 3.28 5.67
C MET A 112 -0.55 2.55 7.02
N ARG A 113 -0.98 1.29 7.06
CA ARG A 113 -0.99 0.50 8.30
C ARG A 113 0.40 0.22 8.84
N ARG A 114 1.39 0.01 7.96
CA ARG A 114 2.80 -0.11 8.38
C ARG A 114 3.34 1.19 8.97
N ALA A 115 3.01 2.34 8.38
CA ALA A 115 3.40 3.64 8.94
C ALA A 115 2.76 3.88 10.31
N ILE A 116 1.46 3.60 10.47
CA ILE A 116 0.75 3.73 11.75
C ILE A 116 1.36 2.80 12.80
N ARG A 117 1.62 1.53 12.45
CA ARG A 117 2.30 0.59 13.36
C ARG A 117 3.70 1.07 13.75
N ALA A 118 4.48 1.58 12.81
CA ALA A 118 5.81 2.12 13.10
C ALA A 118 5.73 3.28 14.11
N MET A 119 4.74 4.17 13.98
CA MET A 119 4.50 5.23 14.96
C MET A 119 4.09 4.66 16.34
N ARG A 120 3.29 3.61 16.39
CA ARG A 120 2.95 2.90 17.65
C ARG A 120 4.21 2.34 18.33
N LEU A 121 5.09 1.70 17.56
CA LEU A 121 6.38 1.19 18.07
C LEU A 121 7.33 2.31 18.52
N LEU A 122 7.20 3.51 17.98
CA LEU A 122 7.88 4.71 18.46
C LEU A 122 7.24 5.31 19.74
N GLY A 123 6.12 4.76 20.22
CA GLY A 123 5.45 5.16 21.45
C GLY A 123 4.25 6.10 21.25
N VAL A 124 3.83 6.36 20.03
CA VAL A 124 2.67 7.23 19.72
C VAL A 124 1.38 6.42 19.81
N THR A 125 0.50 6.78 20.71
CA THR A 125 -0.80 6.11 20.94
C THR A 125 -1.97 6.81 20.24
N GLU A 126 -1.83 8.10 19.99
CA GLU A 126 -2.84 8.92 19.32
C GLU A 126 -2.77 8.79 17.79
N PRO A 127 -3.83 9.20 17.07
CA PRO A 127 -3.78 9.25 15.61
C PRO A 127 -2.62 10.09 15.10
N CYS A 128 -1.80 9.55 14.20
CA CYS A 128 -0.59 10.20 13.70
C CYS A 128 -0.76 10.84 12.31
N LEU A 129 -1.69 10.33 11.48
CA LEU A 129 -1.86 10.82 10.11
C LEU A 129 -2.31 12.28 10.04
N PRO A 130 -3.11 12.84 10.99
CA PRO A 130 -3.44 14.26 10.99
C PRO A 130 -2.24 15.21 11.15
N ILE A 131 -1.10 14.70 11.58
CA ILE A 131 0.16 15.45 11.70
C ILE A 131 1.09 15.14 10.53
N LEU A 132 1.22 13.86 10.15
CA LEU A 132 2.18 13.42 9.15
C LEU A 132 1.74 13.75 7.71
N PHE A 133 0.44 13.66 7.39
CA PHE A 133 -0.06 13.97 6.04
C PHE A 133 0.09 15.45 5.68
N PRO A 134 -0.24 16.43 6.55
CA PRO A 134 0.05 17.82 6.27
C PRO A 134 1.54 18.11 6.05
N ALA A 135 2.43 17.51 6.84
CA ALA A 135 3.88 17.68 6.66
C ALA A 135 4.34 17.17 5.27
N SER A 136 3.81 16.02 4.83
CA SER A 136 4.10 15.48 3.50
C SER A 136 3.48 16.32 2.38
N ARG A 137 2.23 16.79 2.55
CA ARG A 137 1.59 17.71 1.60
C ARG A 137 2.43 18.96 1.39
N ASP A 138 2.86 19.60 2.45
CA ASP A 138 3.59 20.87 2.39
C ASP A 138 4.95 20.70 1.69
N ALA A 139 5.61 19.57 1.92
CA ALA A 139 6.85 19.21 1.23
C ALA A 139 6.66 18.93 -0.27
N MET A 140 5.51 18.38 -0.66
CA MET A 140 5.23 17.94 -2.03
C MET A 140 4.51 18.99 -2.89
N ALA A 141 3.76 19.92 -2.27
CA ALA A 141 2.86 20.84 -2.97
C ALA A 141 3.57 21.76 -3.96
N GLY A 142 4.83 22.11 -3.73
CA GLY A 142 5.62 22.92 -4.65
C GLY A 142 5.80 22.28 -6.03
N ALA A 143 6.03 20.95 -6.06
CA ALA A 143 6.18 20.17 -7.30
C ALA A 143 4.84 19.61 -7.80
N PHE A 144 3.91 19.34 -6.90
CA PHE A 144 2.60 18.71 -7.16
C PHE A 144 1.46 19.52 -6.54
N PRO A 145 1.07 20.69 -7.10
CA PRO A 145 0.07 21.59 -6.49
C PRO A 145 -1.28 20.91 -6.24
N TYR A 146 -1.67 19.97 -7.09
CA TYR A 146 -2.95 19.24 -6.95
C TYR A 146 -3.08 18.47 -5.62
N VAL A 147 -1.96 18.14 -4.97
CA VAL A 147 -1.96 17.48 -3.66
C VAL A 147 -2.47 18.43 -2.57
N ALA A 148 -2.17 19.73 -2.69
CA ALA A 148 -2.68 20.76 -1.79
C ALA A 148 -4.14 21.10 -2.12
N ASP A 149 -4.48 21.22 -3.40
CA ASP A 149 -5.82 21.58 -3.88
C ASP A 149 -6.87 20.54 -3.46
N ASP A 150 -6.51 19.25 -3.47
CA ASP A 150 -7.42 18.14 -3.14
C ASP A 150 -7.18 17.55 -1.74
N PHE A 151 -6.47 18.27 -0.89
CA PHE A 151 -6.05 17.74 0.41
C PHE A 151 -7.21 17.37 1.35
N GLU A 152 -8.35 18.04 1.23
CA GLU A 152 -9.53 17.71 2.03
C GLU A 152 -10.04 16.28 1.73
N ARG A 153 -10.11 15.89 0.45
CA ARG A 153 -10.48 14.53 0.05
C ARG A 153 -9.43 13.52 0.52
N ILE A 154 -8.15 13.83 0.27
CA ILE A 154 -7.03 12.97 0.60
C ILE A 154 -7.01 12.68 2.11
N SER A 155 -7.06 13.72 2.94
CA SER A 155 -7.01 13.60 4.39
C SER A 155 -8.21 12.84 4.95
N ARG A 156 -9.41 13.07 4.43
CA ARG A 156 -10.62 12.34 4.84
C ARG A 156 -10.49 10.84 4.62
N ILE A 157 -9.96 10.42 3.47
CA ILE A 157 -9.71 9.00 3.16
C ILE A 157 -8.66 8.42 4.12
N ALA A 158 -7.54 9.12 4.30
CA ALA A 158 -6.44 8.67 5.14
C ALA A 158 -6.85 8.53 6.61
N TYR A 159 -7.52 9.54 7.17
CA TYR A 159 -7.92 9.56 8.57
C TYR A 159 -9.03 8.53 8.88
N ALA A 160 -9.91 8.26 7.91
CA ALA A 160 -10.90 7.20 8.05
C ALA A 160 -10.25 5.80 8.12
N GLU A 161 -9.24 5.54 7.27
CA GLU A 161 -8.50 4.27 7.32
C GLU A 161 -7.69 4.13 8.61
N GLU A 162 -7.05 5.20 9.10
CA GLU A 162 -6.35 5.18 10.39
C GLU A 162 -7.30 4.86 11.54
N LYS A 163 -8.44 5.55 11.61
CA LYS A 163 -9.46 5.31 12.64
C LYS A 163 -9.93 3.85 12.64
N ALA A 164 -10.20 3.31 11.46
CA ALA A 164 -10.60 1.91 11.31
C ALA A 164 -9.48 0.95 11.76
N PHE A 165 -8.23 1.25 11.40
CA PHE A 165 -7.09 0.41 11.75
C PHE A 165 -6.74 0.46 13.24
N LEU A 166 -6.82 1.61 13.88
CA LEU A 166 -6.58 1.74 15.33
C LEU A 166 -7.52 0.87 16.14
N HIS A 167 -8.77 0.70 15.70
CA HIS A 167 -9.70 -0.25 16.33
C HIS A 167 -9.29 -1.71 16.11
N THR A 168 -8.68 -2.03 14.97
CA THR A 168 -8.30 -3.40 14.59
C THR A 168 -6.96 -3.82 15.21
N ILE A 169 -6.00 -2.88 15.30
CA ILE A 169 -4.62 -3.23 15.66
C ILE A 169 -4.49 -3.77 17.07
N GLU A 170 -5.26 -3.25 18.02
CA GLU A 170 -5.23 -3.71 19.42
C GLU A 170 -5.69 -5.17 19.51
N THR A 171 -6.90 -5.46 19.03
CA THR A 171 -7.44 -6.82 19.03
C THR A 171 -6.61 -7.79 18.18
N GLY A 172 -6.12 -7.35 17.03
CA GLY A 172 -5.27 -8.18 16.15
C GLY A 172 -3.92 -8.51 16.78
N THR A 173 -3.31 -7.55 17.47
CA THR A 173 -2.04 -7.76 18.18
C THR A 173 -2.21 -8.76 19.32
N GLU A 174 -3.20 -8.60 20.19
CA GLU A 174 -3.49 -9.53 21.29
C GLU A 174 -3.69 -10.96 20.77
N ARG A 175 -4.50 -11.13 19.73
CA ARG A 175 -4.74 -12.44 19.12
C ARG A 175 -3.50 -13.07 18.52
N LEU A 176 -2.64 -12.28 17.87
CA LEU A 176 -1.39 -12.79 17.34
C LEU A 176 -0.40 -13.19 18.44
N GLU A 177 -0.32 -12.42 19.52
CA GLU A 177 0.49 -12.75 20.69
C GLU A 177 0.04 -14.08 21.34
N GLU A 178 -1.26 -14.31 21.47
CA GLU A 178 -1.82 -15.58 21.92
C GLU A 178 -1.42 -16.75 20.98
N ALA A 179 -1.53 -16.56 19.68
CA ALA A 179 -1.15 -17.56 18.68
C ALA A 179 0.35 -17.86 18.71
N VAL A 180 1.20 -16.84 18.84
CA VAL A 180 2.65 -16.97 19.00
C VAL A 180 3.00 -17.71 20.29
N ALA A 181 2.36 -17.35 21.40
CA ALA A 181 2.59 -18.03 22.69
C ALA A 181 2.22 -19.52 22.61
N THR A 182 1.12 -19.84 21.93
CA THR A 182 0.67 -21.22 21.70
C THR A 182 1.68 -21.98 20.84
N ALA A 183 2.13 -21.40 19.72
CA ALA A 183 3.12 -22.00 18.83
C ALA A 183 4.46 -22.27 19.50
N LYS A 184 4.87 -21.42 20.43
CA LYS A 184 6.09 -21.64 21.24
C LYS A 184 5.89 -22.74 22.27
N LYS A 185 4.71 -22.80 22.89
CA LYS A 185 4.40 -23.78 23.96
C LYS A 185 4.29 -25.20 23.41
N ASP A 186 3.69 -25.38 22.25
CA ASP A 186 3.53 -26.70 21.60
C ASP A 186 4.76 -27.11 20.76
N GLY A 187 5.77 -26.25 20.67
CA GLY A 187 7.02 -26.51 19.98
C GLY A 187 6.92 -26.46 18.45
N SER A 188 5.78 -26.08 17.88
CA SER A 188 5.61 -25.94 16.42
C SER A 188 6.43 -24.79 15.86
N ASN A 189 6.68 -23.75 16.63
CA ASN A 189 7.31 -22.48 16.23
C ASN A 189 6.68 -21.89 14.94
N SER A 190 5.39 -22.18 14.71
CA SER A 190 4.67 -21.70 13.55
C SER A 190 3.22 -21.39 13.91
N VAL A 191 2.78 -20.17 13.59
CA VAL A 191 1.36 -19.78 13.61
C VAL A 191 0.67 -20.48 12.46
N SER A 192 -0.48 -21.12 12.72
CA SER A 192 -1.21 -21.86 11.70
C SER A 192 -1.78 -20.94 10.62
N GLY A 193 -1.93 -21.47 9.40
CA GLY A 193 -2.58 -20.73 8.31
C GLY A 193 -4.04 -20.37 8.63
N ALA A 194 -4.74 -21.18 9.45
CA ALA A 194 -6.09 -20.89 9.90
C ALA A 194 -6.15 -19.68 10.84
N GLU A 195 -5.22 -19.57 11.77
CA GLU A 195 -5.12 -18.40 12.67
C GLU A 195 -4.74 -17.14 11.91
N ALA A 196 -3.77 -17.24 10.98
CA ALA A 196 -3.40 -16.13 10.10
C ALA A 196 -4.57 -15.69 9.21
N PHE A 197 -5.36 -16.65 8.71
CA PHE A 197 -6.57 -16.36 7.95
C PHE A 197 -7.65 -15.69 8.81
N ALA A 198 -7.90 -16.16 10.03
CA ALA A 198 -8.85 -15.54 10.95
C ALA A 198 -8.44 -14.10 11.29
N LEU A 199 -7.17 -13.84 11.56
CA LEU A 199 -6.62 -12.51 11.76
C LEU A 199 -6.90 -11.60 10.56
N HIS A 200 -6.68 -12.11 9.34
CA HIS A 200 -6.88 -11.33 8.11
C HIS A 200 -8.36 -11.09 7.79
N ASP A 201 -9.18 -12.14 7.80
CA ASP A 201 -10.57 -12.13 7.33
C ASP A 201 -11.55 -11.57 8.37
N THR A 202 -11.41 -12.00 9.63
CA THR A 202 -12.34 -11.64 10.71
C THR A 202 -11.95 -10.34 11.39
N TYR A 203 -10.67 -10.17 11.68
CA TYR A 203 -10.18 -9.01 12.41
C TYR A 203 -9.59 -7.90 11.50
N GLY A 204 -9.53 -8.13 10.19
CA GLY A 204 -8.97 -7.16 9.23
C GLY A 204 -7.48 -6.87 9.45
N PHE A 205 -6.77 -7.78 10.13
CA PHE A 205 -5.35 -7.64 10.43
C PHE A 205 -4.52 -8.14 9.23
N PRO A 206 -3.77 -7.28 8.53
CA PRO A 206 -3.10 -7.68 7.28
C PRO A 206 -2.10 -8.81 7.50
N ILE A 207 -2.06 -9.76 6.56
CA ILE A 207 -1.11 -10.89 6.63
C ILE A 207 0.35 -10.42 6.70
N ASP A 208 0.71 -9.33 6.04
CA ASP A 208 2.07 -8.79 6.09
C ASP A 208 2.46 -8.38 7.50
N LEU A 209 1.54 -7.81 8.29
CA LEU A 209 1.77 -7.49 9.71
C LEU A 209 1.87 -8.76 10.55
N THR A 210 1.04 -9.76 10.28
CA THR A 210 1.12 -11.07 10.94
C THR A 210 2.49 -11.70 10.73
N LEU A 211 3.00 -11.68 9.49
CA LEU A 211 4.33 -12.19 9.14
C LEU A 211 5.46 -11.42 9.84
N GLU A 212 5.40 -10.09 9.81
CA GLU A 212 6.40 -9.22 10.42
C GLU A 212 6.48 -9.43 11.93
N MET A 213 5.34 -9.40 12.61
CA MET A 213 5.27 -9.57 14.07
C MET A 213 5.62 -10.99 14.52
N ALA A 214 5.22 -12.01 13.77
CA ALA A 214 5.61 -13.39 14.05
C ALA A 214 7.13 -13.57 13.90
N ALA A 215 7.74 -12.99 12.85
CA ALA A 215 9.18 -13.01 12.64
C ALA A 215 9.95 -12.29 13.77
N GLU A 216 9.47 -11.11 14.21
CA GLU A 216 10.01 -10.38 15.38
C GLU A 216 9.96 -11.24 16.66
N ALA A 217 8.92 -12.06 16.81
CA ALA A 217 8.78 -13.00 17.91
C ALA A 217 9.58 -14.32 17.74
N GLY A 218 10.31 -14.48 16.63
CA GLY A 218 11.06 -15.69 16.29
C GLY A 218 10.19 -16.89 15.88
N VAL A 219 8.95 -16.64 15.41
CA VAL A 219 7.98 -17.65 15.00
C VAL A 219 7.68 -17.51 13.51
N LYS A 220 7.48 -18.63 12.81
CA LYS A 220 7.04 -18.63 11.41
C LYS A 220 5.52 -18.56 11.29
N VAL A 221 5.02 -18.37 10.09
CA VAL A 221 3.59 -18.45 9.74
C VAL A 221 3.43 -19.45 8.60
N ASP A 222 2.43 -20.30 8.65
CA ASP A 222 2.07 -21.20 7.54
C ASP A 222 1.38 -20.43 6.41
N GLU A 223 2.19 -19.73 5.61
CA GLU A 223 1.71 -18.95 4.47
C GLU A 223 1.03 -19.83 3.39
N LYS A 224 1.41 -21.09 3.27
CA LYS A 224 0.83 -21.98 2.27
C LYS A 224 -0.62 -22.25 2.61
N ALA A 225 -0.89 -22.71 3.82
CA ALA A 225 -2.26 -22.93 4.28
C ALA A 225 -3.09 -21.64 4.29
N PHE A 226 -2.50 -20.49 4.65
CA PHE A 226 -3.17 -19.19 4.53
C PHE A 226 -3.61 -18.91 3.09
N ARG A 227 -2.72 -19.08 2.10
CA ARG A 227 -3.03 -18.83 0.68
C ARG A 227 -4.11 -19.76 0.15
N GLU A 228 -4.13 -21.01 0.58
CA GLU A 228 -5.17 -22.00 0.24
C GLU A 228 -6.54 -21.53 0.75
N LEU A 229 -6.64 -21.12 2.02
CA LEU A 229 -7.87 -20.57 2.61
C LEU A 229 -8.34 -19.28 1.93
N MET A 230 -7.42 -18.38 1.57
CA MET A 230 -7.73 -17.18 0.80
C MET A 230 -8.24 -17.49 -0.62
N ALA A 231 -7.71 -18.53 -1.26
CA ALA A 231 -8.19 -18.99 -2.56
C ALA A 231 -9.61 -19.55 -2.47
N GLU A 232 -9.90 -20.35 -1.44
CA GLU A 232 -11.25 -20.87 -1.18
C GLU A 232 -12.26 -19.76 -0.91
N GLN A 233 -11.90 -18.76 -0.09
CA GLN A 233 -12.75 -17.60 0.15
C GLN A 233 -13.06 -16.86 -1.14
N ARG A 234 -12.04 -16.63 -1.98
CA ARG A 234 -12.19 -15.93 -3.26
C ARG A 234 -13.11 -16.71 -4.21
N HIS A 235 -12.97 -18.02 -4.25
CA HIS A 235 -13.86 -18.90 -5.02
C HIS A 235 -15.33 -18.82 -4.54
N ARG A 236 -15.56 -18.84 -3.22
CA ARG A 236 -16.90 -18.66 -2.63
C ARG A 236 -17.50 -17.31 -2.99
N ALA A 237 -16.74 -16.23 -2.81
CA ALA A 237 -17.19 -14.88 -3.15
C ALA A 237 -17.52 -14.71 -4.64
N GLN A 238 -16.73 -15.32 -5.54
CA GLN A 238 -16.99 -15.31 -6.98
C GLN A 238 -18.24 -16.13 -7.35
N ALA A 239 -18.46 -17.26 -6.70
CA ALA A 239 -19.67 -18.06 -6.90
C ALA A 239 -20.92 -17.30 -6.47
N ASP A 240 -20.89 -16.66 -5.31
CA ASP A 240 -21.99 -15.82 -4.79
C ASP A 240 -22.23 -14.60 -5.69
N ALA A 241 -21.18 -13.95 -6.18
CA ALA A 241 -21.29 -12.85 -7.12
C ALA A 241 -21.90 -13.27 -8.46
N LYS A 242 -21.55 -14.48 -8.98
CA LYS A 242 -22.16 -15.05 -10.19
C LYS A 242 -23.64 -15.40 -9.97
N ALA A 243 -23.97 -15.96 -8.81
CA ALA A 243 -25.36 -16.27 -8.45
C ALA A 243 -26.23 -15.00 -8.34
N LYS A 244 -25.67 -13.89 -7.82
CA LYS A 244 -26.33 -12.60 -7.74
C LYS A 244 -26.37 -11.84 -9.08
N LYS A 245 -25.43 -12.05 -10.00
CA LYS A 245 -25.43 -11.45 -11.34
C LYS A 245 -26.57 -11.93 -12.24
N GLY A 246 -27.20 -13.04 -11.95
CA GLY A 246 -28.42 -13.48 -12.66
C GLY A 246 -29.63 -12.58 -12.49
N SER A 247 -29.54 -11.52 -11.68
CA SER A 247 -30.61 -10.54 -11.42
C SER A 247 -30.34 -9.13 -11.96
N PHE A 248 -29.21 -8.90 -12.65
CA PHE A 248 -28.95 -7.58 -13.27
C PHE A 248 -29.53 -7.52 -14.69
N ALA A 249 -30.18 -6.38 -14.98
CA ALA A 249 -30.82 -6.09 -16.25
C ALA A 249 -30.02 -6.55 -17.47
N ASP A 250 -30.71 -7.14 -18.41
CA ASP A 250 -30.18 -7.58 -19.69
C ASP A 250 -29.54 -6.39 -20.44
N LEU A 251 -28.22 -6.34 -20.44
CA LEU A 251 -27.42 -5.36 -21.16
C LEU A 251 -27.34 -5.65 -22.67
N SER A 252 -28.09 -6.64 -23.18
CA SER A 252 -28.08 -7.04 -24.59
C SER A 252 -28.52 -5.90 -25.52
N GLU A 253 -29.45 -5.03 -25.10
CA GLU A 253 -29.85 -3.87 -25.86
C GLU A 253 -28.79 -2.77 -25.91
N LEU A 254 -28.09 -2.52 -24.79
CA LEU A 254 -26.97 -1.59 -24.76
C LEU A 254 -25.77 -2.10 -25.59
N ARG A 255 -25.51 -3.41 -25.60
CA ARG A 255 -24.49 -4.01 -26.49
C ARG A 255 -24.86 -3.84 -27.96
N LYS A 256 -26.11 -4.06 -28.35
CA LYS A 256 -26.55 -3.84 -29.72
C LYS A 256 -26.35 -2.37 -30.17
N LEU A 257 -26.63 -1.41 -29.30
CA LEU A 257 -26.42 0.02 -29.58
C LEU A 257 -24.93 0.37 -29.77
N VAL A 258 -24.02 -0.30 -29.04
CA VAL A 258 -22.59 -0.11 -29.19
C VAL A 258 -22.08 -0.81 -30.47
N ASP A 259 -22.55 -2.02 -30.76
CA ASP A 259 -22.13 -2.80 -31.93
C ASP A 259 -22.60 -2.19 -33.25
N GLU A 260 -23.79 -1.52 -33.28
CA GLU A 260 -24.32 -0.87 -34.48
C GLU A 260 -23.64 0.45 -34.86
N ARG A 261 -23.01 1.15 -33.93
CA ARG A 261 -22.49 2.51 -34.17
C ARG A 261 -21.02 2.73 -33.82
N GLY A 262 -20.42 1.80 -33.11
CA GLY A 262 -19.02 1.86 -32.71
C GLY A 262 -18.61 3.13 -31.95
N SER A 263 -17.66 3.03 -31.04
CA SER A 263 -16.98 4.21 -30.48
C SER A 263 -15.71 4.46 -31.25
N ILE A 264 -15.46 5.72 -31.62
CA ILE A 264 -14.20 6.11 -32.25
C ILE A 264 -13.27 6.57 -31.12
N PHE A 265 -12.17 5.86 -30.92
CA PHE A 265 -11.16 6.26 -29.97
C PHE A 265 -10.25 7.35 -30.59
N THR A 266 -10.29 8.55 -30.04
CA THR A 266 -9.52 9.71 -30.53
C THR A 266 -8.26 9.99 -29.71
N GLY A 267 -8.00 9.26 -28.62
CA GLY A 267 -6.96 9.53 -27.63
C GLY A 267 -5.52 9.42 -28.14
N TYR A 268 -5.29 8.96 -29.40
CA TYR A 268 -3.98 9.02 -30.04
C TYR A 268 -3.68 10.37 -30.72
N THR A 269 -4.72 11.17 -30.98
CA THR A 269 -4.62 12.43 -31.73
C THR A 269 -5.13 13.63 -30.95
N GLU A 270 -6.01 13.42 -29.98
CA GLU A 270 -6.68 14.47 -29.23
C GLU A 270 -6.68 14.19 -27.73
N LEU A 271 -6.41 15.22 -26.92
CA LEU A 271 -6.48 15.15 -25.44
C LEU A 271 -7.90 15.43 -24.91
N ARG A 272 -8.74 16.04 -25.72
CA ARG A 272 -10.15 16.33 -25.42
C ARG A 272 -10.97 16.14 -26.67
N THR A 273 -12.10 15.43 -26.54
CA THR A 273 -13.04 15.21 -27.64
C THR A 273 -14.44 15.56 -27.15
N GLU A 274 -15.16 16.39 -27.94
CA GLU A 274 -16.57 16.61 -27.67
C GLU A 274 -17.36 15.41 -28.15
N THR A 275 -18.26 14.93 -27.29
CA THR A 275 -19.13 13.79 -27.60
C THR A 275 -20.54 14.04 -27.09
N HIS A 276 -21.51 13.39 -27.71
CA HIS A 276 -22.90 13.42 -27.28
C HIS A 276 -23.29 12.02 -26.78
N LEU A 277 -23.75 11.95 -25.55
CA LEU A 277 -24.48 10.78 -25.03
C LEU A 277 -25.94 10.88 -25.58
N ARG A 278 -26.34 9.85 -26.29
CA ARG A 278 -27.72 9.74 -26.78
C ARG A 278 -28.52 8.73 -25.96
#